data_8363a029b0b21b1717929e6f7ed8142e
#
_entry.id   8363a029b0b21b1717929e6f7ed8142e
#
_cell.length_a   1.000
_cell.length_b   1.000
_cell.length_c   1.000
_cell.angle_alpha   90.00
_cell.angle_beta   90.00
_cell.angle_gamma   90.00
#
_symmetry.space_group_name_H-M   'P 1'
#
loop_
_entity.id
_entity.type
_entity.pdbx_description
1 polymer ?
#
loop_
_entity_poly.entity_id
_entity_poly.type
_entity_poly.pdbx_seq_one_letter_code
_entity_poly.pdbx_strand_id
1 'polypeptide(L)'
;GNPDDLPAVPEVTGAWRLGDPDIVLQPAVAYTPPRGKDIYRCFVLPETGLDQTTYLSAIDVLPGNRQIVHHVLVYVDTTGTAQKMDGQDGDPGYTCFGGPGIPVDYTNIFGALDALSGIGGWAPGQRTHFLPDGIGIQIAAKGRLVMQVHYYPIGRTGPDQTSLGLYLAKSDIKKRLYQVPIVNMNFKILPATVQDVTGWFPGPTTPLPLSAKAISIYPHMHLLGRKIKVDLISPTGKETPMIYENDWNFNWQGAYTYTEPLTIPFGSRARITCTFDNTQDNPKNPNNPLVTVGWGERTTDEMCLAFAGVTLDIDPFTILKQIKPVQ
;
A
#
# COMPACT_ATOMS: atom_id res chain seq x y z
N GLY A 1 28.28 2.18 5.34
CA GLY A 1 28.77 2.87 4.14
C GLY A 1 29.43 4.19 4.48
N ASN A 2 30.17 4.77 3.55
CA ASN A 2 30.76 6.09 3.73
C ASN A 2 29.64 7.15 3.66
N PRO A 3 29.50 8.06 4.65
CA PRO A 3 28.51 9.15 4.60
C PRO A 3 28.63 10.05 3.36
N ASP A 4 29.84 10.17 2.80
CA ASP A 4 30.10 10.97 1.60
C ASP A 4 29.52 10.35 0.31
N ASP A 5 29.16 9.05 0.36
CA ASP A 5 28.49 8.34 -0.75
C ASP A 5 26.97 8.52 -0.73
N LEU A 6 26.43 9.25 0.26
CA LEU A 6 25.01 9.54 0.29
C LEU A 6 24.63 10.46 -0.88
N PRO A 7 23.60 10.10 -1.67
CA PRO A 7 23.11 10.99 -2.70
C PRO A 7 22.64 12.31 -2.08
N ALA A 8 22.86 13.40 -2.79
CA ALA A 8 22.37 14.71 -2.35
C ALA A 8 20.86 14.63 -2.04
N VAL A 9 20.46 15.22 -0.92
CA VAL A 9 19.04 15.33 -0.60
C VAL A 9 18.38 16.16 -1.69
N PRO A 10 17.39 15.64 -2.41
CA PRO A 10 16.71 16.42 -3.43
C PRO A 10 16.12 17.70 -2.82
N GLU A 11 16.41 18.85 -3.43
CA GLU A 11 15.73 20.08 -3.07
C GLU A 11 14.25 19.97 -3.48
N VAL A 12 13.36 19.92 -2.52
CA VAL A 12 11.92 20.01 -2.76
C VAL A 12 11.56 21.48 -2.79
N THR A 13 11.44 22.05 -4.00
CA THR A 13 11.15 23.47 -4.21
C THR A 13 9.66 23.83 -4.07
N GLY A 14 8.79 22.84 -3.91
CA GLY A 14 7.33 22.97 -3.77
C GLY A 14 6.73 22.07 -2.69
N ALA A 15 5.41 22.14 -2.53
CA ALA A 15 4.67 21.26 -1.62
C ALA A 15 4.72 19.79 -2.08
N TRP A 16 4.72 19.54 -3.39
CA TRP A 16 4.72 18.23 -4.03
C TRP A 16 6.13 17.82 -4.40
N ARG A 17 6.48 16.57 -4.10
CA ARG A 17 7.84 16.05 -4.30
C ARG A 17 8.24 15.85 -5.76
N LEU A 18 7.26 15.59 -6.62
CA LEU A 18 7.45 15.34 -8.05
C LEU A 18 7.15 16.56 -8.93
N GLY A 19 6.99 17.75 -8.32
CA GLY A 19 6.46 18.93 -8.99
C GLY A 19 4.93 18.95 -8.96
N ASP A 20 4.30 19.89 -9.65
CA ASP A 20 2.85 20.06 -9.61
C ASP A 20 2.13 18.87 -10.26
N PRO A 21 1.15 18.23 -9.57
CA PRO A 21 0.33 17.17 -10.14
C PRO A 21 -0.59 17.68 -11.24
N ASP A 22 -0.95 16.80 -12.17
CA ASP A 22 -1.96 17.12 -13.20
C ASP A 22 -3.36 17.29 -12.58
N ILE A 23 -3.68 16.55 -11.51
CA ILE A 23 -4.94 16.63 -10.77
C ILE A 23 -4.64 16.60 -9.27
N VAL A 24 -5.27 17.50 -8.52
CA VAL A 24 -5.22 17.52 -7.05
C VAL A 24 -6.61 17.29 -6.50
N LEU A 25 -6.75 16.29 -5.62
CA LEU A 25 -8.00 15.95 -4.94
C LEU A 25 -7.79 16.02 -3.43
N GLN A 26 -8.82 16.44 -2.71
CA GLN A 26 -8.85 16.44 -1.25
C GLN A 26 -10.28 16.23 -0.75
N PRO A 27 -10.50 15.74 0.48
CA PRO A 27 -11.82 15.70 1.07
C PRO A 27 -12.49 17.07 1.04
N ALA A 28 -13.81 17.11 0.84
CA ALA A 28 -14.54 18.37 0.76
C ALA A 28 -14.45 19.20 2.05
N VAL A 29 -14.33 18.53 3.19
CA VAL A 29 -14.30 19.12 4.54
C VAL A 29 -13.15 18.53 5.33
N ALA A 30 -12.47 19.36 6.13
CA ALA A 30 -11.44 18.92 7.05
C ALA A 30 -12.05 18.03 8.16
N TYR A 31 -11.32 17.02 8.59
CA TYR A 31 -11.68 16.14 9.69
C TYR A 31 -10.75 16.36 10.89
N THR A 32 -11.32 16.36 12.10
CA THR A 32 -10.55 16.45 13.33
C THR A 32 -10.71 15.16 14.14
N PRO A 33 -9.71 14.26 14.13
CA PRO A 33 -9.81 13.01 14.89
C PRO A 33 -9.82 13.26 16.40
N PRO A 34 -10.55 12.46 17.20
CA PRO A 34 -10.51 12.52 18.65
C PRO A 34 -9.12 12.18 19.18
N ARG A 35 -8.72 12.80 20.30
CA ARG A 35 -7.42 12.58 20.92
C ARG A 35 -7.26 11.16 21.46
N GLY A 36 -6.03 10.64 21.38
CA GLY A 36 -5.61 9.42 22.08
C GLY A 36 -6.23 8.13 21.56
N LYS A 37 -6.73 8.12 20.34
CA LYS A 37 -7.27 6.93 19.67
C LYS A 37 -6.71 6.79 18.27
N ASP A 38 -6.34 5.58 17.91
CA ASP A 38 -6.12 5.21 16.51
C ASP A 38 -7.44 5.30 15.74
N ILE A 39 -7.46 6.07 14.68
CA ILE A 39 -8.62 6.29 13.83
C ILE A 39 -8.27 5.96 12.39
N TYR A 40 -9.08 5.09 11.78
CA TYR A 40 -9.08 4.81 10.36
C TYR A 40 -10.31 5.44 9.73
N ARG A 41 -10.10 6.41 8.87
CA ARG A 41 -11.17 7.17 8.24
C ARG A 41 -11.01 7.15 6.73
N CYS A 42 -12.05 6.74 6.03
CA CYS A 42 -12.10 6.77 4.59
C CYS A 42 -12.85 8.00 4.10
N PHE A 43 -12.26 8.69 3.15
CA PHE A 43 -12.86 9.87 2.51
C PHE A 43 -13.11 9.56 1.03
N VAL A 44 -14.34 9.76 0.58
CA VAL A 44 -14.66 9.73 -0.85
C VAL A 44 -14.20 11.05 -1.46
N LEU A 45 -13.22 10.97 -2.36
CA LEU A 45 -12.68 12.17 -3.00
C LEU A 45 -13.63 12.68 -4.09
N PRO A 46 -13.53 13.97 -4.46
CA PRO A 46 -14.25 14.52 -5.60
C PRO A 46 -13.99 13.73 -6.90
N GLU A 47 -14.81 13.96 -7.91
CA GLU A 47 -14.59 13.39 -9.24
C GLU A 47 -13.26 13.83 -9.83
N THR A 48 -12.55 12.89 -10.47
CA THR A 48 -11.29 13.20 -11.14
C THR A 48 -11.48 14.05 -12.42
N GLY A 49 -12.70 14.12 -12.94
CA GLY A 49 -12.98 14.71 -14.25
C GLY A 49 -12.55 13.84 -15.42
N LEU A 50 -12.17 12.58 -15.18
CA LEU A 50 -11.71 11.66 -16.22
C LEU A 50 -12.90 10.87 -16.80
N ASP A 51 -13.25 11.17 -18.05
CA ASP A 51 -14.36 10.51 -18.76
C ASP A 51 -13.99 9.14 -19.32
N GLN A 52 -12.71 8.82 -19.39
CA GLN A 52 -12.18 7.58 -19.91
C GLN A 52 -11.23 6.92 -18.91
N THR A 53 -11.08 5.60 -19.01
CA THR A 53 -10.03 4.87 -18.30
C THR A 53 -8.67 5.49 -18.62
N THR A 54 -7.97 5.93 -17.58
CA THR A 54 -6.72 6.68 -17.69
C THR A 54 -5.64 5.99 -16.85
N TYR A 55 -4.39 6.27 -17.17
CA TYR A 55 -3.25 5.72 -16.44
C TYR A 55 -2.46 6.84 -15.77
N LEU A 56 -2.02 6.57 -14.53
CA LEU A 56 -1.11 7.43 -13.80
C LEU A 56 0.32 6.89 -13.88
N SER A 57 1.27 7.79 -13.96
CA SER A 57 2.70 7.51 -13.81
C SER A 57 3.17 7.60 -12.35
N ALA A 58 2.44 8.33 -11.50
CA ALA A 58 2.68 8.43 -10.06
C ALA A 58 1.45 8.93 -9.33
N ILE A 59 1.42 8.69 -8.01
CA ILE A 59 0.58 9.42 -7.06
C ILE A 59 1.47 10.01 -5.98
N ASP A 60 1.12 11.15 -5.43
CA ASP A 60 1.77 11.73 -4.25
C ASP A 60 0.71 12.15 -3.23
N VAL A 61 1.05 12.05 -1.96
CA VAL A 61 0.16 12.41 -0.85
C VAL A 61 0.79 13.54 -0.06
N LEU A 62 0.04 14.59 0.13
CA LEU A 62 0.42 15.73 0.94
C LEU A 62 -0.46 15.77 2.20
N PRO A 63 0.00 15.23 3.35
CA PRO A 63 -0.73 15.30 4.59
C PRO A 63 -1.00 16.76 4.99
N GLY A 64 -2.27 17.08 5.28
CA GLY A 64 -2.65 18.39 5.78
C GLY A 64 -2.11 18.65 7.18
N ASN A 65 -2.09 17.60 7.99
CA ASN A 65 -1.54 17.65 9.35
C ASN A 65 -0.60 16.48 9.62
N ARG A 66 0.69 16.68 9.33
CA ARG A 66 1.75 15.68 9.51
C ARG A 66 1.99 15.23 10.96
N GLN A 67 1.38 15.90 11.93
CA GLN A 67 1.54 15.54 13.35
C GLN A 67 0.58 14.43 13.79
N ILE A 68 -0.46 14.18 13.01
CA ILE A 68 -1.51 13.21 13.34
C ILE A 68 -1.78 12.21 12.21
N VAL A 69 -1.44 12.51 10.98
CA VAL A 69 -1.54 11.57 9.84
C VAL A 69 -0.37 10.60 9.90
N HIS A 70 -0.66 9.31 10.12
CA HIS A 70 0.36 8.27 10.19
C HIS A 70 0.62 7.65 8.82
N HIS A 71 -0.41 7.18 8.12
CA HIS A 71 -0.29 6.73 6.73
C HIS A 71 -1.59 6.93 5.96
N VAL A 72 -1.50 6.81 4.66
CA VAL A 72 -2.61 6.96 3.72
C VAL A 72 -2.56 5.82 2.71
N LEU A 73 -3.71 5.20 2.45
CA LEU A 73 -3.91 4.26 1.34
C LEU A 73 -5.00 4.79 0.41
N VAL A 74 -4.88 4.53 -0.89
CA VAL A 74 -5.82 5.04 -1.89
C VAL A 74 -6.37 3.88 -2.71
N TYR A 75 -7.69 3.84 -2.85
CA TYR A 75 -8.44 2.79 -3.54
C TYR A 75 -9.32 3.39 -4.64
N VAL A 76 -9.78 2.54 -5.54
CA VAL A 76 -10.77 2.91 -6.58
C VAL A 76 -12.08 2.19 -6.27
N ASP A 77 -13.15 2.95 -6.07
CA ASP A 77 -14.51 2.42 -5.99
C ASP A 77 -15.22 2.60 -7.33
N THR A 78 -15.50 1.50 -8.01
CA THR A 78 -16.32 1.44 -9.22
C THR A 78 -17.76 1.03 -8.94
N THR A 79 -18.09 0.73 -7.67
CA THR A 79 -19.40 0.21 -7.25
C THR A 79 -20.32 1.28 -6.67
N GLY A 80 -19.77 2.41 -6.26
CA GLY A 80 -20.46 3.47 -5.52
C GLY A 80 -20.79 3.09 -4.07
N THR A 81 -20.16 2.04 -3.55
CA THR A 81 -20.39 1.59 -2.16
C THR A 81 -19.82 2.58 -1.15
N ALA A 82 -18.61 3.08 -1.38
CA ALA A 82 -18.00 4.07 -0.49
C ALA A 82 -18.82 5.36 -0.40
N GLN A 83 -19.39 5.81 -1.53
CA GLN A 83 -20.24 7.00 -1.56
C GLN A 83 -21.52 6.83 -0.73
N LYS A 84 -22.06 5.61 -0.63
CA LYS A 84 -23.22 5.34 0.23
C LYS A 84 -22.88 5.36 1.71
N MET A 85 -21.63 5.04 2.08
CA MET A 85 -21.14 5.03 3.46
C MET A 85 -20.72 6.41 3.95
N ASP A 86 -20.36 7.31 3.02
CA ASP A 86 -19.84 8.64 3.32
C ASP A 86 -20.83 9.46 4.18
N GLY A 87 -20.36 9.96 5.33
CA GLY A 87 -21.15 10.76 6.26
C GLY A 87 -22.22 10.03 7.06
N GLN A 88 -22.36 8.70 6.95
CA GLN A 88 -23.43 7.95 7.66
C GLN A 88 -23.30 8.00 9.19
N ASP A 89 -22.11 8.18 9.72
CA ASP A 89 -21.86 8.30 11.16
C ASP A 89 -21.89 9.76 11.67
N GLY A 90 -22.22 10.71 10.80
CA GLY A 90 -22.38 12.13 11.12
C GLY A 90 -21.09 12.96 10.99
N ASP A 91 -19.96 12.31 10.75
CA ASP A 91 -18.65 12.95 10.54
C ASP A 91 -18.25 12.90 9.05
N PRO A 92 -17.37 13.80 8.56
CA PRO A 92 -16.83 13.73 7.20
C PRO A 92 -16.16 12.38 6.91
N GLY A 93 -16.47 11.74 5.79
CA GLY A 93 -16.03 10.39 5.48
C GLY A 93 -16.79 9.31 6.24
N TYR A 94 -16.18 8.16 6.46
CA TYR A 94 -16.75 7.05 7.24
C TYR A 94 -15.64 6.23 7.92
N THR A 95 -15.96 5.54 9.01
CA THR A 95 -15.04 4.63 9.69
C THR A 95 -14.79 3.40 8.83
N CYS A 96 -13.51 3.06 8.59
CA CYS A 96 -13.14 2.01 7.64
C CYS A 96 -11.97 1.13 8.11
N PHE A 97 -12.03 0.69 9.35
CA PHE A 97 -11.06 -0.26 9.89
C PHE A 97 -11.12 -1.59 9.10
N GLY A 98 -9.97 -2.11 8.66
CA GLY A 98 -9.89 -3.32 7.84
C GLY A 98 -9.99 -3.06 6.33
N GLY A 99 -9.88 -1.80 5.88
CA GLY A 99 -9.93 -1.43 4.47
C GLY A 99 -11.16 -0.58 4.10
N PRO A 100 -11.33 -0.18 2.85
CA PRO A 100 -12.34 0.79 2.43
C PRO A 100 -13.78 0.27 2.43
N GLY A 101 -14.02 -1.01 2.76
CA GLY A 101 -15.37 -1.61 2.76
C GLY A 101 -15.99 -1.78 1.37
N ILE A 102 -15.19 -1.64 0.30
CA ILE A 102 -15.64 -1.84 -1.08
C ILE A 102 -15.70 -3.35 -1.35
N PRO A 103 -16.80 -3.88 -1.94
CA PRO A 103 -16.90 -5.29 -2.28
C PRO A 103 -15.80 -5.73 -3.24
N VAL A 104 -15.18 -6.87 -2.94
CA VAL A 104 -14.15 -7.49 -3.79
C VAL A 104 -14.75 -8.61 -4.61
N ASP A 105 -14.56 -8.57 -5.93
CA ASP A 105 -14.94 -9.67 -6.82
C ASP A 105 -13.85 -10.73 -6.85
N TYR A 106 -14.02 -11.79 -6.08
CA TYR A 106 -13.11 -12.94 -6.05
C TYR A 106 -13.42 -14.00 -7.12
N THR A 107 -14.39 -13.77 -8.01
CA THR A 107 -14.80 -14.76 -9.02
C THR A 107 -13.75 -14.95 -10.12
N ASN A 108 -12.89 -13.96 -10.31
CA ASN A 108 -11.77 -14.05 -11.23
C ASN A 108 -10.51 -13.37 -10.64
N ILE A 109 -9.33 -13.86 -11.07
CA ILE A 109 -8.05 -13.37 -10.53
C ILE A 109 -7.81 -11.89 -10.82
N PHE A 110 -8.27 -11.38 -11.95
CA PHE A 110 -8.05 -9.99 -12.34
C PHE A 110 -8.96 -9.05 -11.54
N GLY A 111 -10.22 -9.42 -11.32
CA GLY A 111 -11.12 -8.69 -10.43
C GLY A 111 -10.62 -8.66 -9.00
N ALA A 112 -10.08 -9.77 -8.51
CA ALA A 112 -9.44 -9.83 -7.21
C ALA A 112 -8.19 -8.94 -7.14
N LEU A 113 -7.33 -8.98 -8.15
CA LEU A 113 -6.16 -8.10 -8.23
C LEU A 113 -6.57 -6.62 -8.28
N ASP A 114 -7.60 -6.27 -9.04
CA ASP A 114 -8.11 -4.89 -9.13
C ASP A 114 -8.64 -4.37 -7.80
N ALA A 115 -9.40 -5.19 -7.10
CA ALA A 115 -10.02 -4.80 -5.84
C ALA A 115 -9.03 -4.80 -4.66
N LEU A 116 -8.05 -5.71 -4.67
CA LEU A 116 -6.98 -5.74 -3.67
C LEU A 116 -5.87 -4.72 -3.95
N SER A 117 -5.71 -4.33 -5.22
CA SER A 117 -4.73 -3.34 -5.63
C SER A 117 -5.24 -1.95 -5.30
N GLY A 118 -4.89 -1.44 -4.11
CA GLY A 118 -4.87 0.01 -3.94
C GLY A 118 -4.06 0.65 -5.07
N ILE A 119 -4.36 1.89 -5.42
CA ILE A 119 -3.55 2.62 -6.42
C ILE A 119 -2.25 3.16 -5.84
N GLY A 120 -2.03 2.98 -4.55
CA GLY A 120 -0.85 3.39 -3.80
C GLY A 120 -1.20 4.03 -2.47
N GLY A 121 -0.22 4.69 -1.87
CA GLY A 121 -0.38 5.31 -0.57
C GLY A 121 0.86 6.10 -0.17
N TRP A 122 0.88 6.50 1.09
CA TRP A 122 1.99 7.23 1.70
C TRP A 122 2.15 6.80 3.15
N ALA A 123 3.40 6.71 3.59
CA ALA A 123 3.78 6.57 4.99
C ALA A 123 5.01 7.44 5.31
N PRO A 124 5.30 7.76 6.59
CA PRO A 124 6.49 8.50 6.98
C PRO A 124 7.76 7.84 6.43
N GLY A 125 8.60 8.65 5.79
CA GLY A 125 9.84 8.15 5.17
C GLY A 125 9.69 7.68 3.71
N GLN A 126 8.49 7.39 3.24
CA GLN A 126 8.27 6.98 1.86
C GLN A 126 8.62 8.11 0.87
N ARG A 127 9.34 7.74 -0.19
CA ARG A 127 9.64 8.62 -1.32
C ARG A 127 8.78 8.23 -2.51
N THR A 128 8.02 9.19 -3.01
CA THR A 128 7.25 9.03 -4.25
C THR A 128 8.20 9.05 -5.44
N HIS A 129 7.95 8.19 -6.43
CA HIS A 129 8.69 8.11 -7.67
C HIS A 129 7.73 7.96 -8.85
N PHE A 130 8.14 8.46 -10.01
CA PHE A 130 7.46 8.08 -11.25
C PHE A 130 7.71 6.61 -11.56
N LEU A 131 6.69 5.93 -12.07
CA LEU A 131 6.84 4.60 -12.62
C LEU A 131 7.74 4.63 -13.87
N PRO A 132 8.43 3.54 -14.18
CA PRO A 132 9.16 3.41 -15.45
C PRO A 132 8.24 3.64 -16.65
N ASP A 133 8.79 4.18 -17.73
CA ASP A 133 8.06 4.40 -18.99
C ASP A 133 7.33 3.14 -19.47
N GLY A 134 6.11 3.32 -19.93
CA GLY A 134 5.26 2.25 -20.40
C GLY A 134 4.54 1.46 -19.30
N ILE A 135 4.73 1.80 -18.02
CA ILE A 135 4.00 1.22 -16.89
C ILE A 135 3.08 2.27 -16.28
N GLY A 136 1.84 1.91 -15.99
CA GLY A 136 0.87 2.83 -15.40
C GLY A 136 -0.05 2.19 -14.38
N ILE A 137 -0.52 3.00 -13.44
CA ILE A 137 -1.59 2.66 -12.50
C ILE A 137 -2.91 3.03 -13.18
N GLN A 138 -3.81 2.06 -13.32
CA GLN A 138 -5.09 2.31 -13.98
C GLN A 138 -6.09 2.98 -13.05
N ILE A 139 -6.74 4.03 -13.53
CA ILE A 139 -7.97 4.58 -12.96
C ILE A 139 -9.11 4.32 -13.94
N ALA A 140 -10.14 3.61 -13.48
CA ALA A 140 -11.33 3.37 -14.27
C ALA A 140 -12.09 4.67 -14.55
N ALA A 141 -12.69 4.78 -15.74
CA ALA A 141 -13.61 5.86 -16.06
C ALA A 141 -14.71 5.96 -15.00
N LYS A 142 -14.98 7.18 -14.51
CA LYS A 142 -15.98 7.45 -13.47
C LYS A 142 -15.75 6.72 -12.14
N GLY A 143 -14.60 6.04 -11.96
CA GLY A 143 -14.22 5.46 -10.67
C GLY A 143 -14.01 6.56 -9.64
N ARG A 144 -14.55 6.38 -8.43
CA ARG A 144 -14.30 7.28 -7.30
C ARG A 144 -13.05 6.86 -6.58
N LEU A 145 -12.20 7.81 -6.25
CA LEU A 145 -11.08 7.54 -5.37
C LEU A 145 -11.53 7.61 -3.92
N VAL A 146 -11.08 6.62 -3.14
CA VAL A 146 -11.33 6.54 -1.70
C VAL A 146 -9.99 6.59 -1.00
N MET A 147 -9.79 7.60 -0.18
CA MET A 147 -8.57 7.80 0.59
C MET A 147 -8.79 7.35 2.04
N GLN A 148 -8.17 6.25 2.43
CA GLN A 148 -8.11 5.82 3.82
C GLN A 148 -6.95 6.53 4.51
N VAL A 149 -7.25 7.25 5.57
CA VAL A 149 -6.24 7.93 6.40
C VAL A 149 -6.20 7.27 7.77
N HIS A 150 -5.03 6.81 8.17
CA HIS A 150 -4.75 6.40 9.53
C HIS A 150 -4.27 7.61 10.33
N TYR A 151 -5.06 7.99 11.32
CA TYR A 151 -4.70 9.04 12.27
C TYR A 151 -4.17 8.43 13.56
N TYR A 152 -3.01 8.93 13.99
CA TYR A 152 -2.37 8.55 15.26
C TYR A 152 -2.14 9.79 16.12
N PRO A 153 -3.22 10.35 16.75
CA PRO A 153 -3.16 11.62 17.44
C PRO A 153 -2.67 11.50 18.89
N ILE A 154 -1.43 11.02 19.09
CA ILE A 154 -0.82 10.95 20.45
C ILE A 154 -0.53 12.36 20.94
N GLY A 155 -1.24 12.75 22.01
CA GLY A 155 -1.01 14.01 22.72
C GLY A 155 -1.40 15.27 21.96
N ARG A 156 -1.72 15.18 20.67
CA ARG A 156 -2.12 16.29 19.80
C ARG A 156 -3.33 15.91 18.98
N THR A 157 -4.14 16.88 18.62
CA THR A 157 -5.21 16.76 17.63
C THR A 157 -5.35 18.11 16.93
N GLY A 158 -6.02 18.11 15.80
CA GLY A 158 -6.29 19.29 15.00
C GLY A 158 -6.95 18.87 13.69
N PRO A 159 -7.41 19.84 12.90
CA PRO A 159 -7.98 19.54 11.61
C PRO A 159 -6.92 18.98 10.66
N ASP A 160 -7.33 18.05 9.83
CA ASP A 160 -6.59 17.53 8.68
C ASP A 160 -7.44 17.59 7.43
N GLN A 161 -6.82 17.95 6.33
CA GLN A 161 -7.38 17.87 4.99
C GLN A 161 -6.27 17.45 4.03
N THR A 162 -5.91 16.18 4.13
CA THR A 162 -4.87 15.55 3.31
C THR A 162 -5.23 15.61 1.83
N SER A 163 -4.26 15.99 1.00
CA SER A 163 -4.41 16.09 -0.45
C SER A 163 -3.75 14.93 -1.17
N LEU A 164 -4.35 14.51 -2.28
CA LEU A 164 -3.85 13.50 -3.21
C LEU A 164 -3.51 14.17 -4.54
N GLY A 165 -2.27 14.05 -4.98
CA GLY A 165 -1.79 14.48 -6.29
C GLY A 165 -1.72 13.30 -7.25
N LEU A 166 -2.29 13.46 -8.43
CA LEU A 166 -2.29 12.46 -9.51
C LEU A 166 -1.45 12.99 -10.68
N TYR A 167 -0.51 12.18 -11.14
CA TYR A 167 0.35 12.46 -12.28
C TYR A 167 -0.05 11.57 -13.44
N LEU A 168 -0.62 12.14 -14.48
CA LEU A 168 -1.05 11.40 -15.65
C LEU A 168 0.13 10.83 -16.42
N ALA A 169 0.00 9.61 -16.93
CA ALA A 169 1.01 9.03 -17.79
C ALA A 169 1.05 9.79 -19.12
N LYS A 170 2.24 10.27 -19.50
CA LYS A 170 2.48 11.02 -20.74
C LYS A 170 3.03 10.15 -21.87
N SER A 171 3.45 8.92 -21.54
CA SER A 171 3.89 7.90 -22.49
C SER A 171 2.81 6.87 -22.77
N ASP A 172 2.91 6.16 -23.89
CA ASP A 172 2.03 5.03 -24.20
C ASP A 172 2.21 3.91 -23.17
N ILE A 173 1.12 3.55 -22.48
CA ILE A 173 1.15 2.52 -21.44
C ILE A 173 1.03 1.14 -22.10
N LYS A 174 2.06 0.33 -21.84
CA LYS A 174 2.20 -1.05 -22.34
C LYS A 174 1.84 -2.07 -21.29
N LYS A 175 2.01 -1.75 -19.99
CA LYS A 175 1.75 -2.64 -18.87
C LYS A 175 1.06 -1.89 -17.74
N ARG A 176 0.13 -2.57 -17.10
CA ARG A 176 -0.53 -2.09 -15.88
C ARG A 176 0.26 -2.52 -14.65
N LEU A 177 0.38 -1.64 -13.66
CA LEU A 177 0.89 -1.97 -12.34
C LEU A 177 -0.24 -2.50 -11.45
N TYR A 178 0.01 -3.61 -10.77
CA TYR A 178 -0.84 -4.18 -9.73
C TYR A 178 -0.08 -4.16 -8.39
N GLN A 179 -0.77 -3.84 -7.30
CA GLN A 179 -0.25 -3.93 -5.95
C GLN A 179 -0.74 -5.22 -5.31
N VAL A 180 0.14 -6.19 -5.13
CA VAL A 180 -0.21 -7.52 -4.64
C VAL A 180 0.19 -7.66 -3.17
N PRO A 181 -0.77 -7.87 -2.24
CA PRO A 181 -0.45 -8.10 -0.85
C PRO A 181 0.10 -9.52 -0.64
N ILE A 182 1.23 -9.60 0.05
CA ILE A 182 1.82 -10.84 0.59
C ILE A 182 1.66 -10.74 2.10
N VAL A 183 0.76 -11.52 2.69
CA VAL A 183 0.27 -11.24 4.04
C VAL A 183 -0.02 -12.51 4.83
N ASN A 184 0.15 -12.45 6.16
CA ASN A 184 -0.49 -13.35 7.10
C ASN A 184 -1.36 -12.53 8.06
N MET A 185 -2.67 -12.79 8.06
CA MET A 185 -3.64 -12.15 8.96
C MET A 185 -4.04 -13.06 10.13
N ASN A 186 -3.51 -14.28 10.21
CA ASN A 186 -3.90 -15.24 11.23
C ASN A 186 -2.68 -15.70 12.04
N PHE A 187 -2.29 -14.89 13.02
CA PHE A 187 -1.19 -15.20 13.93
C PHE A 187 -1.44 -14.65 15.34
N LYS A 188 -0.66 -15.16 16.29
CA LYS A 188 -0.60 -14.68 17.68
C LYS A 188 0.85 -14.62 18.11
N ILE A 189 1.28 -13.47 18.59
CA ILE A 189 2.59 -13.24 19.20
C ILE A 189 2.40 -13.33 20.71
N LEU A 190 2.96 -14.39 21.30
CA LEU A 190 2.78 -14.65 22.72
C LEU A 190 3.63 -13.70 23.58
N PRO A 191 3.18 -13.38 24.83
CA PRO A 191 3.97 -12.61 25.76
C PRO A 191 5.33 -13.27 26.05
N ALA A 192 6.35 -12.46 26.28
CA ALA A 192 7.72 -12.87 26.60
C ALA A 192 8.38 -13.78 25.54
N THR A 193 8.00 -13.64 24.26
CA THR A 193 8.59 -14.40 23.16
C THR A 193 9.18 -13.52 22.08
N VAL A 194 10.21 -14.04 21.41
CA VAL A 194 10.64 -13.64 20.07
C VAL A 194 10.25 -14.75 19.13
N GLN A 195 9.45 -14.45 18.11
CA GLN A 195 8.93 -15.48 17.20
C GLN A 195 8.81 -14.98 15.76
N ASP A 196 8.90 -15.95 14.82
CA ASP A 196 8.66 -15.72 13.42
C ASP A 196 7.21 -16.03 13.05
N VAL A 197 6.63 -15.18 12.21
CA VAL A 197 5.34 -15.36 11.58
C VAL A 197 5.55 -15.44 10.08
N THR A 198 4.99 -16.49 9.44
CA THR A 198 5.15 -16.70 8.00
C THR A 198 3.82 -16.61 7.28
N GLY A 199 3.81 -15.89 6.16
CA GLY A 199 2.69 -15.81 5.22
C GLY A 199 3.09 -16.23 3.80
N TRP A 200 2.10 -16.45 2.93
CA TRP A 200 2.31 -16.92 1.56
C TRP A 200 1.37 -16.25 0.58
N PHE A 201 1.84 -16.03 -0.64
CA PHE A 201 1.01 -15.63 -1.78
C PHE A 201 1.33 -16.48 -3.02
N PRO A 202 0.33 -17.05 -3.70
CA PRO A 202 -1.10 -17.11 -3.35
C PRO A 202 -1.38 -17.99 -2.14
N GLY A 203 -0.50 -18.96 -1.85
CA GLY A 203 -0.58 -19.88 -0.71
C GLY A 203 0.63 -20.78 -0.62
N PRO A 204 0.80 -21.55 0.49
CA PRO A 204 2.00 -22.36 0.71
C PRO A 204 2.15 -23.51 -0.31
N THR A 205 1.04 -23.97 -0.89
CA THR A 205 1.00 -25.05 -1.91
C THR A 205 0.39 -24.61 -3.23
N THR A 206 -0.15 -23.39 -3.31
CA THR A 206 -0.82 -22.86 -4.49
C THR A 206 0.19 -22.09 -5.35
N PRO A 207 0.51 -22.54 -6.57
CA PRO A 207 1.41 -21.80 -7.45
C PRO A 207 0.72 -20.60 -8.11
N LEU A 208 1.49 -19.59 -8.46
CA LEU A 208 1.03 -18.47 -9.30
C LEU A 208 0.63 -18.99 -10.69
N PRO A 209 -0.59 -18.67 -11.16
CA PRO A 209 -1.08 -19.18 -12.46
C PRO A 209 -0.57 -18.38 -13.66
N LEU A 210 0.37 -17.45 -13.46
CA LEU A 210 0.94 -16.60 -14.50
C LEU A 210 2.34 -16.12 -14.12
N SER A 211 3.09 -15.67 -15.13
CA SER A 211 4.39 -15.01 -14.92
C SER A 211 4.19 -13.50 -14.81
N ALA A 212 5.10 -12.86 -14.09
CA ALA A 212 5.06 -11.44 -13.79
C ALA A 212 6.47 -10.87 -13.62
N LYS A 213 6.56 -9.55 -13.50
CA LYS A 213 7.76 -8.85 -13.06
C LYS A 213 7.43 -7.97 -11.85
N ALA A 214 8.18 -8.14 -10.76
CA ALA A 214 8.10 -7.21 -9.64
C ALA A 214 8.92 -5.96 -9.96
N ILE A 215 8.28 -4.81 -9.80
CA ILE A 215 8.86 -3.48 -10.02
C ILE A 215 9.26 -2.85 -8.69
N SER A 216 8.47 -3.10 -7.65
CA SER A 216 8.67 -2.53 -6.32
C SER A 216 8.19 -3.47 -5.23
N ILE A 217 8.61 -3.16 -3.99
CA ILE A 217 8.13 -3.84 -2.79
C ILE A 217 8.04 -2.86 -1.63
N TYR A 218 6.99 -2.97 -0.83
CA TYR A 218 6.73 -2.17 0.35
C TYR A 218 6.44 -3.10 1.54
N PRO A 219 7.42 -3.35 2.44
CA PRO A 219 7.23 -4.12 3.66
C PRO A 219 6.54 -3.30 4.75
N HIS A 220 5.76 -3.97 5.62
CA HIS A 220 5.05 -3.32 6.70
C HIS A 220 4.89 -4.23 7.93
N MET A 221 5.25 -3.69 9.08
CA MET A 221 5.00 -4.22 10.44
C MET A 221 4.71 -3.03 11.38
N HIS A 222 4.39 -3.34 12.64
CA HIS A 222 4.23 -2.32 13.68
C HIS A 222 5.39 -2.33 14.69
N LEU A 223 5.10 -2.04 15.98
CA LEU A 223 6.10 -1.74 17.01
C LEU A 223 6.91 -2.96 17.50
N LEU A 224 6.30 -4.16 17.46
CA LEU A 224 7.00 -5.39 17.88
C LEU A 224 7.89 -5.95 16.77
N GLY A 225 7.77 -5.46 15.56
CA GLY A 225 8.56 -5.88 14.40
C GLY A 225 10.06 -5.68 14.62
N ARG A 226 10.87 -6.69 14.23
CA ARG A 226 12.35 -6.65 14.29
C ARG A 226 12.97 -6.90 12.94
N LYS A 227 12.42 -7.86 12.18
CA LYS A 227 12.92 -8.23 10.86
C LYS A 227 11.76 -8.58 9.95
N ILE A 228 11.88 -8.23 8.69
CA ILE A 228 10.94 -8.64 7.65
C ILE A 228 11.70 -9.10 6.41
N LYS A 229 11.29 -10.24 5.89
CA LYS A 229 11.88 -10.84 4.69
C LYS A 229 10.78 -11.32 3.76
N VAL A 230 10.93 -11.06 2.47
CA VAL A 230 10.10 -11.66 1.43
C VAL A 230 11.00 -12.41 0.48
N ASP A 231 10.70 -13.69 0.26
CA ASP A 231 11.40 -14.58 -0.69
C ASP A 231 10.45 -15.00 -1.81
N LEU A 232 10.93 -14.95 -3.05
CA LEU A 232 10.33 -15.61 -4.18
C LEU A 232 10.82 -17.06 -4.25
N ILE A 233 9.89 -18.01 -4.23
CA ILE A 233 10.16 -19.45 -4.35
C ILE A 233 9.78 -19.86 -5.77
N SER A 234 10.78 -20.21 -6.60
CA SER A 234 10.54 -20.67 -7.96
C SER A 234 9.87 -22.07 -8.00
N PRO A 235 9.34 -22.50 -9.15
CA PRO A 235 8.77 -23.85 -9.31
C PRO A 235 9.79 -24.97 -9.00
N THR A 236 11.08 -24.70 -9.13
CA THR A 236 12.16 -25.66 -8.83
C THR A 236 12.62 -25.61 -7.37
N GLY A 237 11.97 -24.76 -6.54
CA GLY A 237 12.33 -24.60 -5.13
C GLY A 237 13.47 -23.61 -4.87
N LYS A 238 14.03 -22.97 -5.90
CA LYS A 238 15.05 -21.93 -5.72
C LYS A 238 14.44 -20.72 -5.01
N GLU A 239 15.05 -20.28 -3.92
CA GLU A 239 14.70 -19.07 -3.20
C GLU A 239 15.49 -17.87 -3.73
N THR A 240 14.80 -16.76 -3.95
CA THR A 240 15.40 -15.49 -4.34
C THR A 240 14.82 -14.39 -3.43
N PRO A 241 15.67 -13.69 -2.66
CA PRO A 241 15.19 -12.61 -1.82
C PRO A 241 14.58 -11.48 -2.67
N MET A 242 13.36 -11.06 -2.32
CA MET A 242 12.71 -9.86 -2.86
C MET A 242 13.07 -8.66 -2.00
N ILE A 243 13.08 -8.82 -0.67
CA ILE A 243 13.55 -7.82 0.30
C ILE A 243 13.97 -8.51 1.59
N TYR A 244 14.92 -7.90 2.31
CA TYR A 244 15.28 -8.26 3.67
C TYR A 244 15.66 -7.01 4.46
N GLU A 245 14.84 -6.66 5.44
CA GLU A 245 15.15 -5.67 6.47
C GLU A 245 15.41 -6.39 7.79
N ASN A 246 16.63 -6.31 8.27
CA ASN A 246 17.08 -6.98 9.50
C ASN A 246 17.03 -6.09 10.74
N ASP A 247 16.66 -4.82 10.58
CA ASP A 247 16.50 -3.83 11.64
C ASP A 247 15.29 -2.95 11.31
N TRP A 248 14.09 -3.52 11.51
CA TRP A 248 12.84 -2.83 11.23
C TRP A 248 12.67 -1.57 12.08
N ASN A 249 12.27 -0.50 11.45
CA ASN A 249 11.94 0.75 12.13
C ASN A 249 10.55 1.25 11.73
N PHE A 250 9.61 1.17 12.67
CA PHE A 250 8.23 1.64 12.49
C PHE A 250 8.11 3.10 12.03
N ASN A 251 9.07 3.95 12.40
CA ASN A 251 9.09 5.36 11.99
C ASN A 251 9.71 5.58 10.58
N TRP A 252 10.20 4.52 9.94
CA TRP A 252 10.80 4.56 8.62
C TRP A 252 10.31 3.38 7.79
N GLN A 253 9.20 3.59 7.07
CA GLN A 253 8.54 2.56 6.27
C GLN A 253 8.78 2.85 4.79
N GLY A 254 9.87 2.30 4.25
CA GLY A 254 10.30 2.57 2.88
C GLY A 254 9.53 1.75 1.84
N ALA A 255 9.22 2.38 0.71
CA ALA A 255 8.90 1.66 -0.53
C ALA A 255 10.18 1.56 -1.38
N TYR A 256 10.48 0.37 -1.86
CA TYR A 256 11.70 0.06 -2.61
C TYR A 256 11.35 -0.29 -4.05
N THR A 257 12.00 0.40 -4.99
CA THR A 257 11.90 0.10 -6.42
C THR A 257 13.15 -0.65 -6.87
N TYR A 258 12.98 -1.76 -7.58
CA TYR A 258 14.10 -2.51 -8.11
C TYR A 258 14.76 -1.74 -9.26
N THR A 259 16.09 -1.71 -9.28
CA THR A 259 16.87 -1.15 -10.39
C THR A 259 16.55 -1.90 -11.70
N GLU A 260 16.46 -3.23 -11.60
CA GLU A 260 15.99 -4.10 -12.67
C GLU A 260 14.78 -4.90 -12.18
N PRO A 261 13.67 -4.95 -12.93
CA PRO A 261 12.50 -5.70 -12.54
C PRO A 261 12.79 -7.17 -12.25
N LEU A 262 12.41 -7.66 -11.08
CA LEU A 262 12.60 -9.04 -10.69
C LEU A 262 11.61 -9.95 -11.43
N THR A 263 12.12 -10.92 -12.18
CA THR A 263 11.27 -11.89 -12.89
C THR A 263 10.63 -12.89 -11.92
N ILE A 264 9.31 -13.03 -12.02
CA ILE A 264 8.48 -13.98 -11.28
C ILE A 264 8.00 -15.04 -12.27
N PRO A 265 8.63 -16.24 -12.35
CA PRO A 265 8.21 -17.30 -13.25
C PRO A 265 6.80 -17.83 -12.93
N PHE A 266 6.09 -18.31 -13.95
CA PHE A 266 4.89 -19.12 -13.75
C PHE A 266 5.14 -20.24 -12.75
N GLY A 267 4.18 -20.49 -11.86
CA GLY A 267 4.31 -21.53 -10.83
C GLY A 267 5.10 -21.15 -9.58
N SER A 268 5.61 -19.90 -9.51
CA SER A 268 6.29 -19.39 -8.32
C SER A 268 5.32 -19.15 -7.16
N ARG A 269 5.87 -18.93 -5.97
CA ARG A 269 5.16 -18.50 -4.76
C ARG A 269 6.00 -17.44 -4.05
N ALA A 270 5.37 -16.53 -3.35
CA ALA A 270 6.05 -15.59 -2.47
C ALA A 270 5.84 -16.00 -1.01
N ARG A 271 6.91 -15.92 -0.20
CA ARG A 271 6.87 -16.18 1.24
C ARG A 271 7.32 -14.92 1.97
N ILE A 272 6.50 -14.42 2.89
CA ILE A 272 6.89 -13.40 3.84
C ILE A 272 7.21 -14.04 5.19
N THR A 273 8.24 -13.55 5.86
CA THR A 273 8.60 -13.92 7.23
C THR A 273 8.85 -12.65 8.04
N CYS A 274 8.08 -12.48 9.12
CA CYS A 274 8.16 -11.35 10.04
C CYS A 274 8.64 -11.86 11.39
N THR A 275 9.74 -11.33 11.92
CA THR A 275 10.22 -11.61 13.28
C THR A 275 9.70 -10.53 14.21
N PHE A 276 8.98 -10.92 15.25
CA PHE A 276 8.43 -10.06 16.29
C PHE A 276 9.09 -10.33 17.63
N ASP A 277 9.26 -9.25 18.41
CA ASP A 277 9.80 -9.30 19.77
C ASP A 277 8.78 -8.73 20.75
N ASN A 278 8.02 -9.62 21.40
CA ASN A 278 7.05 -9.29 22.45
C ASN A 278 7.61 -9.54 23.85
N THR A 279 8.89 -9.23 24.05
CA THR A 279 9.54 -9.33 25.36
C THR A 279 9.51 -8.00 26.09
N GLN A 280 9.80 -8.03 27.38
CA GLN A 280 9.94 -6.83 28.22
C GLN A 280 11.23 -6.04 27.92
N ASP A 281 12.22 -6.72 27.31
CA ASP A 281 13.49 -6.10 26.91
C ASP A 281 13.36 -5.31 25.60
N ASN A 282 12.24 -5.44 24.87
CA ASN A 282 11.97 -4.61 23.70
C ASN A 282 11.51 -3.21 24.12
N PRO A 283 12.34 -2.17 23.96
CA PRO A 283 11.99 -0.81 24.40
C PRO A 283 10.85 -0.19 23.58
N LYS A 284 10.49 -0.80 22.42
CA LYS A 284 9.40 -0.34 21.57
C LYS A 284 8.07 -1.05 21.88
N ASN A 285 8.07 -2.05 22.80
CA ASN A 285 6.84 -2.76 23.16
C ASN A 285 5.88 -1.82 23.91
N PRO A 286 4.68 -1.56 23.37
CA PRO A 286 3.72 -0.64 23.99
C PRO A 286 2.99 -1.26 25.19
N ASN A 287 3.12 -2.58 25.39
CA ASN A 287 2.31 -3.34 26.34
C ASN A 287 3.05 -3.57 27.67
N ASN A 288 2.51 -3.00 28.77
CA ASN A 288 2.95 -3.30 30.12
C ASN A 288 1.72 -3.39 31.05
N PRO A 289 1.33 -4.59 31.53
CA PRO A 289 1.98 -5.89 31.33
C PRO A 289 1.92 -6.40 29.89
N LEU A 290 2.81 -7.35 29.57
CA LEU A 290 2.83 -8.00 28.26
C LEU A 290 1.54 -8.74 27.99
N VAL A 291 1.01 -8.61 26.76
CA VAL A 291 -0.22 -9.28 26.31
C VAL A 291 0.03 -10.05 25.01
N THR A 292 -0.84 -10.98 24.67
CA THR A 292 -0.83 -11.60 23.34
C THR A 292 -1.25 -10.56 22.30
N VAL A 293 -0.45 -10.38 21.25
CA VAL A 293 -0.72 -9.48 20.14
C VAL A 293 -1.03 -10.29 18.89
N GLY A 294 -2.01 -9.89 18.12
CA GLY A 294 -2.40 -10.52 16.85
C GLY A 294 -2.46 -9.52 15.71
N TRP A 295 -2.99 -9.98 14.58
CA TRP A 295 -3.27 -9.13 13.45
C TRP A 295 -4.25 -8.02 13.82
N GLY A 296 -3.94 -6.81 13.38
CA GLY A 296 -4.82 -5.65 13.49
C GLY A 296 -4.16 -4.39 12.95
N GLU A 297 -4.96 -3.38 12.73
CA GLU A 297 -4.50 -2.12 12.14
C GLU A 297 -4.06 -1.09 13.18
N ARG A 298 -4.35 -1.29 14.48
CA ARG A 298 -3.91 -0.35 15.52
C ARG A 298 -2.40 -0.39 15.64
N THR A 299 -1.79 0.71 15.99
CA THR A 299 -0.35 0.79 16.25
C THR A 299 0.14 -0.22 17.30
N THR A 300 -0.73 -0.62 18.24
CA THR A 300 -0.47 -1.63 19.28
C THR A 300 -0.80 -3.07 18.87
N ASP A 301 -1.49 -3.27 17.76
CA ASP A 301 -1.63 -4.56 17.10
C ASP A 301 -0.38 -4.84 16.26
N GLU A 302 -0.35 -5.92 15.47
CA GLU A 302 0.75 -6.21 14.57
C GLU A 302 0.29 -6.60 13.17
N MET A 303 1.14 -6.34 12.18
CA MET A 303 0.96 -6.73 10.80
C MET A 303 2.19 -7.50 10.28
N CYS A 304 1.96 -8.57 9.54
CA CYS A 304 2.99 -9.23 8.73
C CYS A 304 2.57 -9.12 7.27
N LEU A 305 3.02 -8.06 6.61
CA LEU A 305 2.50 -7.62 5.31
C LEU A 305 3.61 -7.04 4.44
N ALA A 306 3.55 -7.32 3.15
CA ALA A 306 4.28 -6.57 2.13
C ALA A 306 3.39 -6.40 0.89
N PHE A 307 3.47 -5.24 0.23
CA PHE A 307 2.88 -5.04 -1.09
C PHE A 307 3.96 -5.15 -2.15
N ALA A 308 3.77 -6.05 -3.11
CA ALA A 308 4.61 -6.13 -4.30
C ALA A 308 3.94 -5.40 -5.47
N GLY A 309 4.58 -4.39 -6.01
CA GLY A 309 4.17 -3.75 -7.26
C GLY A 309 4.60 -4.61 -8.43
N VAL A 310 3.64 -5.20 -9.15
CA VAL A 310 3.94 -6.15 -10.23
C VAL A 310 3.29 -5.76 -11.54
N THR A 311 3.94 -6.15 -12.64
CA THR A 311 3.34 -6.13 -14.00
C THR A 311 3.23 -7.55 -14.50
N LEU A 312 2.13 -7.87 -15.18
CA LEU A 312 1.90 -9.19 -15.75
C LEU A 312 2.56 -9.32 -17.13
N ASP A 313 3.10 -10.50 -17.46
CA ASP A 313 3.65 -10.75 -18.81
C ASP A 313 2.52 -10.87 -19.84
N ILE A 314 1.38 -11.43 -19.42
CA ILE A 314 0.14 -11.48 -20.20
C ILE A 314 -0.89 -10.67 -19.43
N ASP A 315 -1.15 -9.44 -19.87
CA ASP A 315 -2.19 -8.59 -19.31
C ASP A 315 -3.40 -8.60 -20.25
N PRO A 316 -4.60 -9.03 -19.80
CA PRO A 316 -5.82 -9.04 -20.60
C PRO A 316 -6.14 -7.69 -21.23
N PHE A 317 -5.81 -6.59 -20.57
CA PHE A 317 -6.01 -5.25 -21.12
C PHE A 317 -5.10 -4.95 -22.32
N THR A 318 -3.88 -5.50 -22.33
CA THR A 318 -2.98 -5.39 -23.50
C THR A 318 -3.51 -6.21 -24.67
N ILE A 319 -4.10 -7.37 -24.41
CA ILE A 319 -4.71 -8.23 -25.43
C ILE A 319 -5.94 -7.55 -26.02
N LEU A 320 -6.81 -6.96 -25.19
CA LEU A 320 -8.02 -6.28 -25.66
C LEU A 320 -7.73 -5.02 -26.48
N LYS A 321 -6.64 -4.29 -26.19
CA LYS A 321 -6.18 -3.16 -27.00
C LYS A 321 -5.66 -3.58 -28.39
N GLN A 322 -5.18 -4.83 -28.53
CA GLN A 322 -4.66 -5.36 -29.81
C GLN A 322 -5.77 -5.92 -30.69
N ILE A 323 -6.92 -6.27 -30.13
CA ILE A 323 -8.10 -6.67 -30.90
C ILE A 323 -8.78 -5.38 -31.39
N LYS A 324 -8.37 -4.89 -32.57
CA LYS A 324 -9.11 -3.81 -33.27
C LYS A 324 -10.55 -4.28 -33.44
N PRO A 325 -11.56 -3.43 -33.14
CA PRO A 325 -12.92 -3.76 -33.55
C PRO A 325 -12.89 -3.98 -35.08
N VAL A 326 -13.37 -5.14 -35.53
CA VAL A 326 -13.66 -5.42 -36.94
C VAL A 326 -14.68 -4.37 -37.32
N GLN A 327 -14.31 -3.48 -38.25
CA GLN A 327 -15.19 -2.45 -38.83
C GLN A 327 -16.26 -3.10 -39.68
#